data_655583b821c0ce1941910625f83ef40f
#
_entry.id   655583b821c0ce1941910625f83ef40f
#
_cell.length_a   1.000
_cell.length_b   1.000
_cell.length_c   1.000
_cell.angle_alpha   90.00
_cell.angle_beta   90.00
_cell.angle_gamma   90.00
#
_symmetry.space_group_name_H-M   'P 1'
#
loop_
_entity.id
_entity.type
_entity.pdbx_description
1 polymer ?
#
loop_
_entity_poly.entity_id
_entity_poly.type
_entity_poly.pdbx_seq_one_letter_code
_entity_poly.pdbx_strand_id
1 'polypeptide(L)'
;LTTGRPSLQDWQVLGHENNTDQATAKTSETAATADAAECARAAYAIASQSEHPVAQAIAQGLQASIAQASLPTVQHITALPGRGVQAQRADGRPLFLVNLRWAQEQGLATPALAAIVQAQAAQGRSISLLATPQQVLAWFAVADTLRPEAPAAITQLHALGLQVHLFSGDHPATAHAVATQAGIAHAQGGLLPEDKLRLLADLQTSGPTAMVGDGMNDAPALAQADVGFAMGGAHSTDMAIETADGVLMHDDLRRLPDTVHLSRRTRNVLWQNIALALGIKLVFFALALTGHASMWLAVLADMGVSLLVVANGLRLRRWKGQEA
;
A
#
# COMPACT_ATOMS: atom_id res chain seq x y z
N LEU A 1 3.92 -0.81 -0.46
CA LEU A 1 4.93 -0.88 0.61
C LEU A 1 4.93 -2.21 1.35
N THR A 2 3.75 -2.76 1.64
CA THR A 2 3.58 -4.04 2.34
C THR A 2 3.39 -5.18 1.36
N THR A 3 3.42 -6.43 1.85
CA THR A 3 3.33 -7.62 1.00
C THR A 3 1.91 -7.87 0.45
N GLY A 4 0.89 -7.20 0.99
CA GLY A 4 -0.52 -7.47 0.71
C GLY A 4 -1.00 -8.80 1.32
N ARG A 5 -0.22 -9.37 2.24
CA ARG A 5 -0.52 -10.62 2.94
C ARG A 5 -0.55 -10.39 4.44
N PRO A 6 -1.61 -9.76 4.94
CA PRO A 6 -1.76 -9.56 6.37
C PRO A 6 -1.82 -10.90 7.12
N SER A 7 -1.35 -10.90 8.35
CA SER A 7 -1.39 -12.06 9.23
C SER A 7 -1.85 -11.66 10.63
N LEU A 8 -2.60 -12.55 11.29
CA LEU A 8 -3.02 -12.35 12.68
C LEU A 8 -1.79 -12.42 13.58
N GLN A 9 -1.54 -11.35 14.33
CA GLN A 9 -0.38 -11.22 15.21
C GLN A 9 -0.74 -11.49 16.66
N ASP A 10 -1.91 -11.04 17.07
CA ASP A 10 -2.39 -11.13 18.44
C ASP A 10 -3.91 -11.00 18.49
N TRP A 11 -4.54 -11.53 19.53
CA TRP A 11 -5.96 -11.34 19.78
C TRP A 11 -6.31 -11.61 21.24
N GLN A 12 -7.36 -10.96 21.73
CA GLN A 12 -7.78 -11.14 23.10
C GLN A 12 -9.28 -10.90 23.27
N VAL A 13 -9.90 -11.65 24.16
CA VAL A 13 -11.29 -11.42 24.60
C VAL A 13 -11.31 -10.26 25.59
N LEU A 14 -12.26 -9.37 25.43
CA LEU A 14 -12.53 -8.32 26.41
C LEU A 14 -13.48 -8.90 27.45
N GLY A 15 -12.95 -9.14 28.65
CA GLY A 15 -13.75 -9.65 29.76
C GLY A 15 -14.84 -8.66 30.16
N HIS A 16 -15.99 -9.16 30.61
CA HIS A 16 -16.96 -8.34 31.32
C HIS A 16 -16.28 -7.75 32.57
N GLU A 17 -16.09 -6.45 32.61
CA GLU A 17 -15.94 -5.71 33.86
C GLU A 17 -17.30 -5.75 34.62
N ASN A 18 -17.62 -6.88 35.20
CA ASN A 18 -18.62 -6.96 36.24
C ASN A 18 -17.90 -7.02 37.58
N ASN A 19 -17.84 -5.85 38.18
CA ASN A 19 -17.82 -5.51 39.59
C ASN A 19 -17.87 -6.71 40.58
N THR A 20 -16.92 -6.65 41.55
CA THR A 20 -16.95 -7.22 42.90
C THR A 20 -16.83 -8.74 43.09
N ASP A 21 -15.83 -9.00 43.85
CA ASP A 21 -15.57 -9.98 44.88
C ASP A 21 -14.47 -11.02 44.59
N GLN A 22 -13.39 -10.78 45.32
CA GLN A 22 -12.30 -11.70 45.57
C GLN A 22 -12.82 -12.95 46.27
N ALA A 23 -13.27 -13.93 45.54
CA ALA A 23 -13.30 -15.35 46.02
C ALA A 23 -13.71 -16.25 44.87
N THR A 24 -12.76 -16.87 44.20
CA THR A 24 -12.76 -18.13 43.42
C THR A 24 -11.88 -18.04 42.18
N ALA A 25 -10.58 -18.06 42.39
CA ALA A 25 -9.57 -17.98 41.30
C ALA A 25 -9.49 -19.22 40.40
N LYS A 26 -10.15 -20.34 40.73
CA LYS A 26 -10.11 -21.57 39.92
C LYS A 26 -11.26 -21.76 38.94
N THR A 27 -12.38 -21.09 39.13
CA THR A 27 -13.53 -21.15 38.20
C THR A 27 -13.41 -20.09 37.07
N SER A 28 -12.58 -19.07 37.26
CA SER A 28 -12.34 -17.98 36.34
C SER A 28 -11.51 -18.35 35.09
N GLU A 29 -10.52 -19.22 35.24
CA GLU A 29 -9.67 -19.64 34.10
C GLU A 29 -10.41 -20.53 33.10
N THR A 30 -11.29 -21.42 33.58
CA THR A 30 -12.05 -22.33 32.69
C THR A 30 -13.18 -21.58 31.96
N ALA A 31 -13.79 -20.57 32.58
CA ALA A 31 -14.80 -19.72 31.94
C ALA A 31 -14.17 -18.81 30.91
N ALA A 32 -13.03 -18.18 31.22
CA ALA A 32 -12.29 -17.32 30.30
C ALA A 32 -11.78 -18.08 29.06
N THR A 33 -11.35 -19.34 29.21
CA THR A 33 -10.96 -20.20 28.09
C THR A 33 -12.14 -20.63 27.22
N ALA A 34 -13.32 -20.86 27.81
CA ALA A 34 -14.53 -21.18 27.07
C ALA A 34 -15.05 -19.99 26.24
N ASP A 35 -15.03 -18.79 26.83
CA ASP A 35 -15.41 -17.54 26.16
C ASP A 35 -14.42 -17.22 25.03
N ALA A 36 -13.11 -17.44 25.24
CA ALA A 36 -12.11 -17.26 24.22
C ALA A 36 -12.32 -18.20 23.01
N ALA A 37 -12.60 -19.47 23.29
CA ALA A 37 -12.88 -20.45 22.23
C ALA A 37 -14.18 -20.12 21.47
N GLU A 38 -15.20 -19.60 22.13
CA GLU A 38 -16.43 -19.17 21.46
C GLU A 38 -16.21 -17.93 20.60
N CYS A 39 -15.51 -16.92 21.11
CA CYS A 39 -15.14 -15.72 20.33
C CYS A 39 -14.28 -16.06 19.12
N ALA A 40 -13.29 -16.94 19.27
CA ALA A 40 -12.45 -17.39 18.15
C ALA A 40 -13.28 -18.10 17.06
N ARG A 41 -14.19 -19.02 17.45
CA ARG A 41 -15.09 -19.71 16.51
C ARG A 41 -16.03 -18.76 15.81
N ALA A 42 -16.60 -17.79 16.53
CA ALA A 42 -17.50 -16.80 15.98
C ALA A 42 -16.79 -15.86 15.00
N ALA A 43 -15.60 -15.38 15.35
CA ALA A 43 -14.77 -14.56 14.49
C ALA A 43 -14.36 -15.32 13.21
N TYR A 44 -13.91 -16.56 13.35
CA TYR A 44 -13.58 -17.40 12.21
C TYR A 44 -14.77 -17.63 11.27
N ALA A 45 -15.95 -17.93 11.81
CA ALA A 45 -17.14 -18.20 11.01
C ALA A 45 -17.54 -17.00 10.13
N ILE A 46 -17.34 -15.77 10.61
CA ILE A 46 -17.55 -14.56 9.81
C ILE A 46 -16.40 -14.32 8.85
N ALA A 47 -15.17 -14.40 9.38
CA ALA A 47 -13.97 -14.03 8.65
C ALA A 47 -13.70 -14.96 7.45
N SER A 48 -13.99 -16.26 7.59
CA SER A 48 -13.79 -17.27 6.54
C SER A 48 -14.72 -17.09 5.32
N GLN A 49 -15.81 -16.34 5.45
CA GLN A 49 -16.76 -16.06 4.39
C GLN A 49 -16.58 -14.64 3.79
N SER A 50 -15.58 -13.90 4.25
CA SER A 50 -15.26 -12.56 3.75
C SER A 50 -14.06 -12.62 2.82
N GLU A 51 -14.14 -11.94 1.68
CA GLU A 51 -13.02 -11.79 0.75
C GLU A 51 -12.02 -10.71 1.18
N HIS A 52 -12.31 -9.96 2.24
CA HIS A 52 -11.44 -8.88 2.69
C HIS A 52 -10.13 -9.43 3.29
N PRO A 53 -8.94 -8.91 2.88
CA PRO A 53 -7.64 -9.46 3.30
C PRO A 53 -7.46 -9.56 4.82
N VAL A 54 -7.92 -8.56 5.59
CA VAL A 54 -7.88 -8.58 7.06
C VAL A 54 -8.73 -9.70 7.65
N ALA A 55 -9.92 -9.94 7.10
CA ALA A 55 -10.78 -11.02 7.55
C ALA A 55 -10.14 -12.39 7.26
N GLN A 56 -9.59 -12.56 6.05
CA GLN A 56 -8.86 -13.80 5.69
C GLN A 56 -7.67 -14.06 6.61
N ALA A 57 -6.91 -13.01 6.99
CA ALA A 57 -5.82 -13.12 7.94
C ALA A 57 -6.29 -13.60 9.33
N ILE A 58 -7.43 -13.08 9.80
CA ILE A 58 -8.04 -13.54 11.06
C ILE A 58 -8.45 -15.00 10.95
N ALA A 59 -9.13 -15.38 9.85
CA ALA A 59 -9.54 -16.77 9.63
C ALA A 59 -8.34 -17.72 9.61
N GLN A 60 -7.31 -17.41 8.86
CA GLN A 60 -6.08 -18.23 8.78
C GLN A 60 -5.40 -18.35 10.14
N GLY A 61 -5.25 -17.24 10.87
CA GLY A 61 -4.61 -17.24 12.18
C GLY A 61 -5.37 -18.03 13.26
N LEU A 62 -6.70 -18.05 13.17
CA LEU A 62 -7.56 -18.80 14.11
C LEU A 62 -7.74 -20.27 13.73
N GLN A 63 -7.42 -20.68 12.52
CA GLN A 63 -7.68 -22.02 12.00
C GLN A 63 -7.08 -23.13 12.88
N ALA A 64 -5.87 -22.95 13.38
CA ALA A 64 -5.22 -23.92 14.26
C ALA A 64 -5.93 -24.06 15.62
N SER A 65 -6.52 -22.97 16.13
CA SER A 65 -7.20 -22.94 17.43
C SER A 65 -8.59 -23.58 17.41
N ILE A 66 -9.17 -23.80 16.23
CA ILE A 66 -10.57 -24.27 16.08
C ILE A 66 -10.69 -25.62 15.36
N ALA A 67 -9.56 -26.25 14.97
CA ALA A 67 -9.51 -27.43 14.08
C ALA A 67 -10.32 -28.67 14.54
N GLN A 68 -10.84 -28.72 15.78
CA GLN A 68 -11.61 -29.85 16.32
C GLN A 68 -13.01 -29.46 16.83
N ALA A 69 -13.44 -28.21 16.69
CA ALA A 69 -14.70 -27.77 17.27
C ALA A 69 -15.78 -27.50 16.19
N SER A 70 -17.06 -27.77 16.50
CA SER A 70 -18.15 -27.39 15.62
C SER A 70 -18.23 -25.86 15.53
N LEU A 71 -18.25 -25.35 14.29
CA LEU A 71 -18.36 -23.92 14.03
C LEU A 71 -19.80 -23.44 14.25
N PRO A 72 -20.01 -22.27 14.84
CA PRO A 72 -21.33 -21.67 14.89
C PRO A 72 -21.77 -21.34 13.45
N THR A 73 -22.99 -21.73 13.12
CA THR A 73 -23.60 -21.38 11.84
C THR A 73 -23.88 -19.87 11.82
N VAL A 74 -23.26 -19.17 10.90
CA VAL A 74 -23.56 -17.77 10.59
C VAL A 74 -24.23 -17.66 9.22
N GLN A 75 -25.21 -16.78 9.11
CA GLN A 75 -26.00 -16.54 7.90
C GLN A 75 -26.08 -15.05 7.59
N HIS A 76 -26.55 -14.70 6.40
CA HIS A 76 -26.80 -13.31 5.99
C HIS A 76 -25.60 -12.39 6.19
N ILE A 77 -24.43 -12.79 5.65
CA ILE A 77 -23.23 -11.96 5.70
C ILE A 77 -23.40 -10.77 4.78
N THR A 78 -23.23 -9.58 5.34
CA THR A 78 -23.33 -8.31 4.62
C THR A 78 -22.10 -7.45 4.89
N ALA A 79 -21.47 -6.97 3.84
CA ALA A 79 -20.36 -6.01 3.96
C ALA A 79 -20.91 -4.65 4.42
N LEU A 80 -20.21 -4.05 5.38
CA LEU A 80 -20.44 -2.67 5.85
C LEU A 80 -19.31 -1.81 5.27
N PRO A 81 -19.56 -1.03 4.20
CA PRO A 81 -18.50 -0.29 3.51
C PRO A 81 -17.69 0.61 4.45
N GLY A 82 -16.38 0.42 4.47
CA GLY A 82 -15.45 1.17 5.34
C GLY A 82 -15.56 0.88 6.84
N ARG A 83 -16.37 -0.11 7.26
CA ARG A 83 -16.59 -0.47 8.67
C ARG A 83 -16.30 -1.93 9.01
N GLY A 84 -16.50 -2.84 8.08
CA GLY A 84 -16.30 -4.29 8.30
C GLY A 84 -17.41 -5.15 7.74
N VAL A 85 -17.81 -6.19 8.48
CA VAL A 85 -18.78 -7.20 8.05
C VAL A 85 -19.77 -7.47 9.18
N GLN A 86 -21.04 -7.62 8.82
CA GLN A 86 -22.13 -8.07 9.68
C GLN A 86 -22.55 -9.47 9.28
N ALA A 87 -22.89 -10.29 10.27
CA ALA A 87 -23.49 -11.62 10.09
C ALA A 87 -24.62 -11.84 11.11
N GLN A 88 -25.46 -12.84 10.87
CA GLN A 88 -26.45 -13.30 11.85
C GLN A 88 -26.06 -14.68 12.37
N ARG A 89 -26.14 -14.88 13.68
CA ARG A 89 -26.07 -16.21 14.30
C ARG A 89 -27.32 -17.03 13.97
N ALA A 90 -27.29 -18.34 14.18
CA ALA A 90 -28.43 -19.22 13.99
C ALA A 90 -29.66 -18.84 14.86
N ASP A 91 -29.43 -18.17 15.98
CA ASP A 91 -30.48 -17.64 16.87
C ASP A 91 -31.06 -16.28 16.41
N GLY A 92 -30.63 -15.79 15.24
CA GLY A 92 -31.06 -14.52 14.64
C GLY A 92 -30.36 -13.29 15.22
N ARG A 93 -29.46 -13.42 16.20
CA ARG A 93 -28.75 -12.28 16.78
C ARG A 93 -27.64 -11.79 15.84
N PRO A 94 -27.51 -10.47 15.64
CA PRO A 94 -26.45 -9.94 14.80
C PRO A 94 -25.09 -10.05 15.49
N LEU A 95 -24.07 -10.28 14.68
CA LEU A 95 -22.68 -10.34 15.07
C LEU A 95 -21.86 -9.55 14.05
N PHE A 96 -20.84 -8.83 14.52
CA PHE A 96 -20.08 -7.88 13.72
C PHE A 96 -18.60 -8.17 13.82
N LEU A 97 -17.89 -8.14 12.68
CA LEU A 97 -16.43 -8.08 12.62
C LEU A 97 -16.06 -6.74 11.99
N VAL A 98 -15.68 -5.76 12.82
CA VAL A 98 -15.69 -4.33 12.47
C VAL A 98 -14.44 -3.61 12.95
N ASN A 99 -14.24 -2.38 12.48
CA ASN A 99 -13.16 -1.50 12.93
C ASN A 99 -13.59 -0.62 14.13
N LEU A 100 -12.60 0.10 14.70
CA LEU A 100 -12.86 1.00 15.84
C LEU A 100 -13.87 2.11 15.51
N ARG A 101 -13.87 2.61 14.26
CA ARG A 101 -14.79 3.67 13.83
C ARG A 101 -16.24 3.26 14.01
N TRP A 102 -16.59 2.03 13.61
CA TRP A 102 -17.91 1.49 13.81
C TRP A 102 -18.28 1.41 15.32
N ALA A 103 -17.35 0.92 16.15
CA ALA A 103 -17.57 0.85 17.59
C ALA A 103 -17.80 2.24 18.22
N GLN A 104 -17.10 3.27 17.74
CA GLN A 104 -17.32 4.66 18.15
C GLN A 104 -18.70 5.17 17.74
N GLU A 105 -19.12 4.92 16.50
CA GLU A 105 -20.44 5.31 15.99
C GLU A 105 -21.60 4.63 16.76
N GLN A 106 -21.37 3.41 17.26
CA GLN A 106 -22.34 2.67 18.08
C GLN A 106 -22.25 2.98 19.59
N GLY A 107 -21.32 3.83 20.01
CA GLY A 107 -21.11 4.16 21.42
C GLY A 107 -20.48 3.01 22.24
N LEU A 108 -19.88 2.01 21.59
CA LEU A 108 -19.26 0.84 22.22
C LEU A 108 -17.77 1.02 22.51
N ALA A 109 -17.16 2.10 22.03
CA ALA A 109 -15.75 2.38 22.21
C ALA A 109 -15.48 2.90 23.63
N THR A 110 -14.94 2.05 24.49
CA THR A 110 -14.48 2.45 25.82
C THR A 110 -13.08 3.08 25.75
N PRO A 111 -12.69 3.92 26.73
CA PRO A 111 -11.32 4.43 26.82
C PRO A 111 -10.26 3.34 26.85
N ALA A 112 -10.52 2.21 27.52
CA ALA A 112 -9.65 1.05 27.57
C ALA A 112 -9.46 0.43 26.17
N LEU A 113 -10.55 0.23 25.41
CA LEU A 113 -10.48 -0.26 24.03
C LEU A 113 -9.70 0.72 23.14
N ALA A 114 -9.93 2.02 23.26
CA ALA A 114 -9.21 3.03 22.50
C ALA A 114 -7.69 2.98 22.80
N ALA A 115 -7.30 2.80 24.07
CA ALA A 115 -5.90 2.65 24.47
C ALA A 115 -5.25 1.37 23.86
N ILE A 116 -5.96 0.25 23.85
CA ILE A 116 -5.51 -1.00 23.21
C ILE A 116 -5.28 -0.77 21.72
N VAL A 117 -6.26 -0.20 21.03
CA VAL A 117 -6.15 0.09 19.59
C VAL A 117 -4.96 1.01 19.32
N GLN A 118 -4.77 2.06 20.11
CA GLN A 118 -3.64 2.97 19.98
C GLN A 118 -2.29 2.27 20.19
N ALA A 119 -2.20 1.40 21.20
CA ALA A 119 -0.97 0.65 21.50
C ALA A 119 -0.61 -0.32 20.36
N GLN A 120 -1.58 -1.02 19.80
CA GLN A 120 -1.37 -1.94 18.67
C GLN A 120 -1.08 -1.18 17.37
N ALA A 121 -1.78 -0.07 17.13
CA ALA A 121 -1.54 0.78 15.97
C ALA A 121 -0.11 1.38 15.98
N ALA A 122 0.43 1.74 17.15
CA ALA A 122 1.80 2.19 17.29
C ALA A 122 2.85 1.12 16.90
N GLN A 123 2.45 -0.16 16.87
CA GLN A 123 3.27 -1.28 16.39
C GLN A 123 3.02 -1.60 14.89
N GLY A 124 2.27 -0.76 14.19
CA GLY A 124 1.92 -0.99 12.78
C GLY A 124 0.83 -2.04 12.55
N ARG A 125 0.02 -2.34 13.58
CA ARG A 125 -1.03 -3.35 13.52
C ARG A 125 -2.39 -2.70 13.37
N SER A 126 -3.22 -3.23 12.48
CA SER A 126 -4.64 -2.85 12.32
C SER A 126 -5.50 -3.72 13.22
N ILE A 127 -6.50 -3.11 13.86
CA ILE A 127 -7.39 -3.81 14.79
C ILE A 127 -8.76 -4.04 14.17
N SER A 128 -9.22 -5.30 14.24
CA SER A 128 -10.62 -5.69 14.01
C SER A 128 -11.26 -6.12 15.32
N LEU A 129 -12.52 -5.78 15.48
CA LEU A 129 -13.32 -6.02 16.70
C LEU A 129 -14.45 -7.00 16.39
N LEU A 130 -14.56 -8.05 17.18
CA LEU A 130 -15.77 -8.87 17.24
C LEU A 130 -16.74 -8.21 18.20
N ALA A 131 -17.95 -7.88 17.74
CA ALA A 131 -18.92 -7.14 18.52
C ALA A 131 -20.35 -7.68 18.35
N THR A 132 -21.17 -7.44 19.35
CA THR A 132 -22.62 -7.49 19.30
C THR A 132 -23.16 -6.05 19.29
N PRO A 133 -24.48 -5.83 19.13
CA PRO A 133 -25.05 -4.48 19.26
C PRO A 133 -24.84 -3.82 20.63
N GLN A 134 -24.51 -4.60 21.65
CA GLN A 134 -24.41 -4.14 23.04
C GLN A 134 -22.98 -3.99 23.55
N GLN A 135 -22.04 -4.76 22.99
CA GLN A 135 -20.67 -4.78 23.50
C GLN A 135 -19.65 -5.31 22.48
N VAL A 136 -18.40 -4.93 22.68
CA VAL A 136 -17.25 -5.53 22.00
C VAL A 136 -16.82 -6.77 22.80
N LEU A 137 -16.70 -7.92 22.10
CA LEU A 137 -16.37 -9.22 22.70
C LEU A 137 -14.87 -9.50 22.68
N ALA A 138 -14.21 -9.19 21.54
CA ALA A 138 -12.81 -9.47 21.35
C ALA A 138 -12.20 -8.50 20.34
N TRP A 139 -10.88 -8.36 20.39
CA TRP A 139 -10.11 -7.66 19.37
C TRP A 139 -9.07 -8.59 18.73
N PHE A 140 -8.76 -8.31 17.47
CA PHE A 140 -7.82 -9.06 16.65
C PHE A 140 -6.85 -8.07 16.00
N ALA A 141 -5.56 -8.21 16.31
CA ALA A 141 -4.49 -7.39 15.75
C ALA A 141 -3.90 -8.09 14.51
N VAL A 142 -4.02 -7.44 13.38
CA VAL A 142 -3.52 -7.93 12.10
C VAL A 142 -2.44 -6.97 11.61
N ALA A 143 -1.31 -7.50 11.18
CA ALA A 143 -0.25 -6.72 10.55
C ALA A 143 0.06 -7.26 9.16
N ASP A 144 0.30 -6.33 8.25
CA ASP A 144 0.88 -6.66 6.95
C ASP A 144 2.39 -6.39 7.01
N THR A 145 3.16 -7.37 6.59
CA THR A 145 4.62 -7.29 6.65
C THR A 145 5.14 -6.28 5.61
N LEU A 146 6.01 -5.37 6.04
CA LEU A 146 6.72 -4.49 5.13
C LEU A 146 7.57 -5.33 4.16
N ARG A 147 7.56 -4.98 2.88
CA ARG A 147 8.41 -5.63 1.88
C ARG A 147 9.88 -5.42 2.23
N PRO A 148 10.73 -6.45 2.21
CA PRO A 148 12.14 -6.32 2.60
C PRO A 148 12.90 -5.27 1.77
N GLU A 149 12.52 -5.09 0.51
CA GLU A 149 13.11 -4.13 -0.41
C GLU A 149 12.61 -2.70 -0.24
N ALA A 150 11.51 -2.47 0.47
CA ALA A 150 10.89 -1.15 0.57
C ALA A 150 11.81 -0.08 1.20
N PRO A 151 12.50 -0.32 2.34
CA PRO A 151 13.39 0.69 2.92
C PRO A 151 14.55 1.07 1.99
N ALA A 152 15.11 0.10 1.26
CA ALA A 152 16.19 0.35 0.30
C ALA A 152 15.69 1.18 -0.88
N ALA A 153 14.52 0.88 -1.43
CA ALA A 153 13.90 1.63 -2.51
C ALA A 153 13.60 3.09 -2.09
N ILE A 154 13.06 3.29 -0.89
CA ILE A 154 12.78 4.62 -0.34
C ILE A 154 14.09 5.42 -0.16
N THR A 155 15.13 4.79 0.39
CA THR A 155 16.44 5.43 0.55
C THR A 155 17.01 5.89 -0.80
N GLN A 156 16.88 5.06 -1.85
CA GLN A 156 17.33 5.42 -3.19
C GLN A 156 16.52 6.58 -3.80
N LEU A 157 15.19 6.61 -3.58
CA LEU A 157 14.35 7.73 -4.02
C LEU A 157 14.77 9.05 -3.33
N HIS A 158 15.04 9.01 -2.02
CA HIS A 158 15.57 10.17 -1.29
C HIS A 158 16.95 10.62 -1.84
N ALA A 159 17.83 9.68 -2.15
CA ALA A 159 19.14 9.99 -2.77
C ALA A 159 18.98 10.64 -4.15
N LEU A 160 17.90 10.35 -4.88
CA LEU A 160 17.53 11.02 -6.13
C LEU A 160 16.93 12.42 -5.94
N GLY A 161 16.77 12.88 -4.70
CA GLY A 161 16.17 14.17 -4.35
C GLY A 161 14.64 14.17 -4.44
N LEU A 162 14.00 13.00 -4.36
CA LEU A 162 12.54 12.88 -4.37
C LEU A 162 12.02 12.85 -2.95
N GLN A 163 10.91 13.55 -2.70
CA GLN A 163 10.15 13.45 -1.47
C GLN A 163 9.16 12.29 -1.60
N VAL A 164 9.07 11.45 -0.57
CA VAL A 164 8.17 10.31 -0.54
C VAL A 164 7.08 10.54 0.50
N HIS A 165 5.84 10.38 0.08
CA HIS A 165 4.65 10.50 0.91
C HIS A 165 3.90 9.16 0.96
N LEU A 166 3.39 8.79 2.13
CA LEU A 166 2.53 7.62 2.31
C LEU A 166 1.09 8.07 2.58
N PHE A 167 0.16 7.67 1.73
CA PHE A 167 -1.28 7.87 1.89
C PHE A 167 -1.97 6.52 2.09
N SER A 168 -2.61 6.34 3.26
CA SER A 168 -3.26 5.09 3.62
C SER A 168 -4.69 5.31 4.13
N GLY A 169 -5.56 4.34 3.88
CA GLY A 169 -6.88 4.26 4.53
C GLY A 169 -6.82 3.70 5.95
N ASP A 170 -5.68 3.12 6.37
CA ASP A 170 -5.48 2.57 7.71
C ASP A 170 -5.48 3.66 8.79
N HIS A 171 -5.62 3.20 10.04
CA HIS A 171 -5.54 4.11 11.20
C HIS A 171 -4.26 4.97 11.14
N PRO A 172 -4.32 6.28 11.46
CA PRO A 172 -3.16 7.17 11.36
C PRO A 172 -1.90 6.65 12.05
N ALA A 173 -2.04 6.08 13.26
CA ALA A 173 -0.89 5.53 13.98
C ALA A 173 -0.25 4.32 13.26
N THR A 174 -1.07 3.45 12.62
CA THR A 174 -0.58 2.33 11.81
C THR A 174 0.18 2.84 10.58
N ALA A 175 -0.38 3.81 9.86
CA ALA A 175 0.27 4.44 8.71
C ALA A 175 1.61 5.07 9.09
N HIS A 176 1.67 5.80 10.23
CA HIS A 176 2.91 6.36 10.74
C HIS A 176 3.95 5.31 11.13
N ALA A 177 3.53 4.21 11.77
CA ALA A 177 4.45 3.13 12.14
C ALA A 177 5.07 2.46 10.90
N VAL A 178 4.25 2.14 9.88
CA VAL A 178 4.72 1.59 8.60
C VAL A 178 5.65 2.57 7.88
N ALA A 179 5.31 3.86 7.84
CA ALA A 179 6.14 4.89 7.24
C ALA A 179 7.51 5.00 7.91
N THR A 180 7.54 5.01 9.25
CA THR A 180 8.77 5.05 10.03
C THR A 180 9.66 3.86 9.74
N GLN A 181 9.11 2.65 9.68
CA GLN A 181 9.84 1.44 9.33
C GLN A 181 10.38 1.47 7.89
N ALA A 182 9.65 2.09 6.96
CA ALA A 182 10.06 2.26 5.58
C ALA A 182 11.03 3.43 5.35
N GLY A 183 11.24 4.30 6.34
CA GLY A 183 12.06 5.51 6.21
C GLY A 183 11.34 6.67 5.52
N ILE A 184 10.00 6.73 5.59
CA ILE A 184 9.17 7.80 5.02
C ILE A 184 8.82 8.81 6.11
N ALA A 185 9.15 10.09 5.91
CA ALA A 185 8.89 11.15 6.87
C ALA A 185 7.44 11.67 6.84
N HIS A 186 6.79 11.60 5.68
CA HIS A 186 5.46 12.16 5.47
C HIS A 186 4.44 11.04 5.30
N ALA A 187 3.60 10.82 6.32
CA ALA A 187 2.55 9.80 6.29
C ALA A 187 1.22 10.37 6.75
N GLN A 188 0.16 9.98 6.05
CA GLN A 188 -1.22 10.29 6.43
C GLN A 188 -2.07 9.02 6.35
N GLY A 189 -2.77 8.72 7.42
CA GLY A 189 -3.68 7.60 7.55
C GLY A 189 -5.12 8.03 7.73
N GLY A 190 -6.05 7.07 7.68
CA GLY A 190 -7.49 7.31 7.82
C GLY A 190 -8.12 8.00 6.62
N LEU A 191 -7.46 7.97 5.46
CA LEU A 191 -7.88 8.69 4.26
C LEU A 191 -8.95 7.91 3.49
N LEU A 192 -9.97 8.62 3.06
CA LEU A 192 -10.90 8.16 2.03
C LEU A 192 -10.27 8.35 0.63
N PRO A 193 -10.77 7.66 -0.41
CA PRO A 193 -10.26 7.85 -1.78
C PRO A 193 -10.26 9.33 -2.23
N GLU A 194 -11.29 10.08 -1.88
CA GLU A 194 -11.42 11.51 -2.19
C GLU A 194 -10.35 12.37 -1.47
N ASP A 195 -9.97 12.01 -0.25
CA ASP A 195 -8.91 12.71 0.49
C ASP A 195 -7.55 12.51 -0.18
N LYS A 196 -7.27 11.29 -0.68
CA LYS A 196 -6.05 10.99 -1.43
C LYS A 196 -5.95 11.88 -2.69
N LEU A 197 -7.05 12.04 -3.42
CA LEU A 197 -7.10 12.90 -4.61
C LEU A 197 -6.79 14.36 -4.28
N ARG A 198 -7.40 14.88 -3.21
CA ARG A 198 -7.17 16.25 -2.75
C ARG A 198 -5.70 16.47 -2.36
N LEU A 199 -5.15 15.58 -1.55
CA LEU A 199 -3.75 15.66 -1.11
C LEU A 199 -2.77 15.54 -2.28
N LEU A 200 -3.07 14.72 -3.26
CA LEU A 200 -2.27 14.61 -4.48
C LEU A 200 -2.31 15.92 -5.28
N ALA A 201 -3.50 16.52 -5.45
CA ALA A 201 -3.64 17.82 -6.11
C ALA A 201 -2.84 18.93 -5.39
N ASP A 202 -2.86 18.93 -4.05
CA ASP A 202 -2.06 19.88 -3.26
C ASP A 202 -0.55 19.69 -3.50
N LEU A 203 -0.06 18.45 -3.57
CA LEU A 203 1.34 18.14 -3.89
C LEU A 203 1.71 18.60 -5.31
N GLN A 204 0.83 18.44 -6.28
CA GLN A 204 1.04 18.87 -7.68
C GLN A 204 1.25 20.40 -7.80
N THR A 205 0.73 21.20 -6.87
CA THR A 205 1.02 22.64 -6.84
C THR A 205 2.48 22.97 -6.56
N SER A 206 3.18 22.05 -5.88
CA SER A 206 4.61 22.20 -5.51
C SER A 206 5.57 21.61 -6.55
N GLY A 207 5.08 20.76 -7.45
CA GLY A 207 5.87 20.13 -8.52
C GLY A 207 5.26 18.85 -9.06
N PRO A 208 5.88 18.27 -10.09
CA PRO A 208 5.41 17.02 -10.68
C PRO A 208 5.38 15.88 -9.67
N THR A 209 4.31 15.10 -9.69
CA THR A 209 4.06 14.00 -8.78
C THR A 209 3.99 12.67 -9.51
N ALA A 210 4.45 11.62 -8.83
CA ALA A 210 4.20 10.24 -9.24
C ALA A 210 3.39 9.52 -8.17
N MET A 211 2.36 8.79 -8.57
CA MET A 211 1.55 7.93 -7.69
C MET A 211 1.91 6.48 -7.92
N VAL A 212 2.03 5.71 -6.85
CA VAL A 212 2.20 4.25 -6.89
C VAL A 212 1.06 3.62 -6.10
N GLY A 213 0.30 2.74 -6.73
CA GLY A 213 -0.83 2.06 -6.13
C GLY A 213 -1.01 0.64 -6.65
N ASP A 214 -1.78 -0.18 -5.95
CA ASP A 214 -2.00 -1.59 -6.28
C ASP A 214 -3.49 -1.95 -6.41
N GLY A 215 -4.38 -1.12 -5.91
CA GLY A 215 -5.78 -1.41 -5.75
C GLY A 215 -6.73 -0.58 -6.60
N MET A 216 -7.97 -1.06 -6.68
CA MET A 216 -9.08 -0.38 -7.36
C MET A 216 -9.35 1.02 -6.76
N ASN A 217 -9.15 1.16 -5.45
CA ASN A 217 -9.35 2.43 -4.74
C ASN A 217 -8.30 3.50 -5.08
N ASP A 218 -7.18 3.11 -5.66
CA ASP A 218 -6.09 4.01 -6.04
C ASP A 218 -6.16 4.42 -7.52
N ALA A 219 -6.99 3.76 -8.34
CA ALA A 219 -7.12 4.05 -9.76
C ALA A 219 -7.43 5.53 -10.06
N PRO A 220 -8.34 6.23 -9.36
CA PRO A 220 -8.56 7.65 -9.58
C PRO A 220 -7.32 8.50 -9.26
N ALA A 221 -6.54 8.14 -8.23
CA ALA A 221 -5.31 8.85 -7.87
C ALA A 221 -4.17 8.56 -8.86
N LEU A 222 -4.08 7.34 -9.39
CA LEU A 222 -3.16 6.97 -10.46
C LEU A 222 -3.43 7.80 -11.73
N ALA A 223 -4.71 7.94 -12.11
CA ALA A 223 -5.11 8.75 -13.26
C ALA A 223 -4.86 10.25 -13.09
N GLN A 224 -4.92 10.76 -11.86
CA GLN A 224 -4.74 12.19 -11.57
C GLN A 224 -3.28 12.59 -11.47
N ALA A 225 -2.38 11.68 -11.08
CA ALA A 225 -0.96 11.95 -10.96
C ALA A 225 -0.34 12.36 -12.31
N ASP A 226 0.77 13.10 -12.29
CA ASP A 226 1.52 13.39 -13.52
C ASP A 226 2.14 12.12 -14.11
N VAL A 227 2.41 11.11 -13.27
CA VAL A 227 2.78 9.75 -13.69
C VAL A 227 2.20 8.75 -12.70
N GLY A 228 1.38 7.83 -13.16
CA GLY A 228 0.80 6.73 -12.38
C GLY A 228 1.56 5.42 -12.59
N PHE A 229 1.95 4.75 -11.50
CA PHE A 229 2.54 3.41 -11.53
C PHE A 229 1.65 2.42 -10.80
N ALA A 230 1.18 1.38 -11.50
CA ALA A 230 0.52 0.25 -10.86
C ALA A 230 1.55 -0.81 -10.42
N MET A 231 1.31 -1.43 -9.28
CA MET A 231 2.02 -2.65 -8.89
C MET A 231 1.48 -3.81 -9.73
N GLY A 232 2.35 -4.61 -10.36
CA GLY A 232 1.97 -5.66 -11.32
C GLY A 232 1.93 -7.06 -10.74
N GLY A 233 1.72 -7.22 -9.44
CA GLY A 233 1.67 -8.51 -8.74
C GLY A 233 0.29 -9.16 -8.71
N ALA A 234 0.19 -10.28 -8.01
CA ALA A 234 -1.02 -11.09 -7.92
C ALA A 234 -2.23 -10.39 -7.26
N HIS A 235 -2.01 -9.28 -6.60
CA HIS A 235 -3.05 -8.49 -5.91
C HIS A 235 -3.44 -7.21 -6.65
N SER A 236 -2.79 -6.93 -7.80
CA SER A 236 -3.15 -5.78 -8.63
C SER A 236 -4.50 -6.00 -9.29
N THR A 237 -5.31 -4.95 -9.35
CA THR A 237 -6.56 -4.99 -10.10
C THR A 237 -6.31 -4.61 -11.56
N ASP A 238 -7.04 -5.25 -12.48
CA ASP A 238 -6.97 -4.91 -13.91
C ASP A 238 -7.22 -3.42 -14.14
N MET A 239 -8.14 -2.82 -13.37
CA MET A 239 -8.44 -1.40 -13.45
C MET A 239 -7.23 -0.51 -13.10
N ALA A 240 -6.44 -0.86 -12.07
CA ALA A 240 -5.24 -0.10 -11.72
C ALA A 240 -4.18 -0.20 -12.82
N ILE A 241 -4.03 -1.39 -13.43
CA ILE A 241 -3.10 -1.63 -14.54
C ILE A 241 -3.51 -0.86 -15.78
N GLU A 242 -4.81 -0.83 -16.12
CA GLU A 242 -5.33 -0.09 -17.27
C GLU A 242 -5.24 1.44 -17.11
N THR A 243 -5.29 1.93 -15.87
CA THR A 243 -5.30 3.37 -15.58
C THR A 243 -3.89 3.94 -15.45
N ALA A 244 -2.89 3.12 -15.12
CA ALA A 244 -1.53 3.57 -14.86
C ALA A 244 -0.73 3.79 -16.16
N ASP A 245 0.18 4.79 -16.13
CA ASP A 245 1.14 5.03 -17.22
C ASP A 245 2.24 3.96 -17.30
N GLY A 246 2.51 3.30 -16.20
CA GLY A 246 3.51 2.23 -16.09
C GLY A 246 3.14 1.16 -15.08
N VAL A 247 3.67 -0.05 -15.28
CA VAL A 247 3.45 -1.18 -14.39
C VAL A 247 4.77 -1.68 -13.83
N LEU A 248 4.87 -1.75 -12.50
CA LEU A 248 6.02 -2.30 -11.80
C LEU A 248 5.86 -3.82 -11.70
N MET A 249 6.49 -4.53 -12.63
CA MET A 249 6.39 -5.98 -12.70
C MET A 249 7.00 -6.66 -11.45
N HIS A 250 6.39 -7.78 -11.04
CA HIS A 250 6.79 -8.58 -9.88
C HIS A 250 6.72 -7.85 -8.52
N ASP A 251 5.96 -6.76 -8.41
CA ASP A 251 5.79 -5.97 -7.19
C ASP A 251 7.11 -5.46 -6.57
N ASP A 252 8.16 -5.33 -7.36
CA ASP A 252 9.49 -4.92 -6.90
C ASP A 252 9.61 -3.39 -6.90
N LEU A 253 9.53 -2.79 -5.71
CA LEU A 253 9.65 -1.34 -5.53
C LEU A 253 10.99 -0.77 -5.96
N ARG A 254 12.06 -1.57 -6.04
CA ARG A 254 13.38 -1.11 -6.51
C ARG A 254 13.34 -0.68 -7.98
N ARG A 255 12.36 -1.16 -8.74
CA ARG A 255 12.16 -0.73 -10.13
C ARG A 255 11.78 0.74 -10.25
N LEU A 256 11.21 1.34 -9.20
CA LEU A 256 10.83 2.75 -9.23
C LEU A 256 12.06 3.68 -9.27
N PRO A 257 13.03 3.63 -8.33
CA PRO A 257 14.26 4.40 -8.46
C PRO A 257 15.05 4.07 -9.73
N ASP A 258 15.06 2.81 -10.18
CA ASP A 258 15.65 2.40 -11.46
C ASP A 258 15.03 3.14 -12.65
N THR A 259 13.69 3.24 -12.68
CA THR A 259 12.94 3.96 -13.72
C THR A 259 13.29 5.44 -13.74
N VAL A 260 13.39 6.07 -12.56
CA VAL A 260 13.78 7.48 -12.45
C VAL A 260 15.21 7.70 -12.94
N HIS A 261 16.15 6.83 -12.58
CA HIS A 261 17.54 6.87 -13.08
C HIS A 261 17.60 6.74 -14.59
N LEU A 262 16.90 5.76 -15.16
CA LEU A 262 16.85 5.53 -16.60
C LEU A 262 16.25 6.74 -17.33
N SER A 263 15.16 7.30 -16.83
CA SER A 263 14.50 8.49 -17.39
C SER A 263 15.47 9.69 -17.43
N ARG A 264 16.15 9.99 -16.31
CA ARG A 264 17.14 11.08 -16.24
C ARG A 264 18.29 10.87 -17.22
N ARG A 265 18.79 9.64 -17.30
CA ARG A 265 19.85 9.29 -18.25
C ARG A 265 19.40 9.42 -19.71
N THR A 266 18.20 8.95 -20.01
CA THR A 266 17.58 9.08 -21.34
C THR A 266 17.47 10.54 -21.76
N ARG A 267 16.97 11.40 -20.85
CA ARG A 267 16.89 12.84 -21.09
C ARG A 267 18.27 13.45 -21.40
N ASN A 268 19.29 13.06 -20.64
CA ASN A 268 20.65 13.58 -20.87
C ASN A 268 21.20 13.13 -22.23
N VAL A 269 21.00 11.88 -22.62
CA VAL A 269 21.41 11.36 -23.95
C VAL A 269 20.63 12.07 -25.06
N LEU A 270 19.33 12.33 -24.85
CA LEU A 270 18.50 13.08 -25.81
C LEU A 270 19.05 14.49 -26.03
N TRP A 271 19.35 15.24 -24.96
CA TRP A 271 19.95 16.56 -25.07
C TRP A 271 21.32 16.57 -25.72
N GLN A 272 22.17 15.57 -25.41
CA GLN A 272 23.47 15.38 -26.08
C GLN A 272 23.28 15.19 -27.59
N ASN A 273 22.32 14.35 -27.98
CA ASN A 273 22.04 14.07 -29.39
C ASN A 273 21.52 15.32 -30.13
N ILE A 274 20.60 16.08 -29.49
CA ILE A 274 20.08 17.33 -30.05
C ILE A 274 21.21 18.35 -30.21
N ALA A 275 22.02 18.56 -29.16
CA ALA A 275 23.13 19.51 -29.19
C ALA A 275 24.18 19.13 -30.26
N LEU A 276 24.51 17.83 -30.36
CA LEU A 276 25.44 17.32 -31.36
C LEU A 276 24.90 17.55 -32.78
N ALA A 277 23.65 17.18 -33.03
CA ALA A 277 23.03 17.30 -34.35
C ALA A 277 22.91 18.77 -34.80
N LEU A 278 22.44 19.65 -33.92
CA LEU A 278 22.31 21.09 -34.20
C LEU A 278 23.69 21.75 -34.31
N GLY A 279 24.63 21.41 -33.43
CA GLY A 279 25.97 21.99 -33.43
C GLY A 279 26.72 21.71 -34.75
N ILE A 280 26.70 20.44 -35.19
CA ILE A 280 27.32 20.08 -36.46
C ILE A 280 26.64 20.78 -37.65
N LYS A 281 25.30 20.84 -37.67
CA LYS A 281 24.53 21.55 -38.72
C LYS A 281 24.88 23.05 -38.77
N LEU A 282 25.02 23.70 -37.62
CA LEU A 282 25.43 25.11 -37.55
C LEU A 282 26.86 25.32 -38.07
N VAL A 283 27.80 24.45 -37.72
CA VAL A 283 29.18 24.52 -38.24
C VAL A 283 29.18 24.39 -39.77
N PHE A 284 28.48 23.38 -40.32
CA PHE A 284 28.38 23.22 -41.76
C PHE A 284 27.66 24.36 -42.46
N PHE A 285 26.64 24.95 -41.85
CA PHE A 285 26.00 26.12 -42.37
C PHE A 285 26.94 27.31 -42.43
N ALA A 286 27.74 27.56 -41.39
CA ALA A 286 28.74 28.60 -41.39
C ALA A 286 29.85 28.38 -42.48
N LEU A 287 30.31 27.13 -42.65
CA LEU A 287 31.24 26.77 -43.71
C LEU A 287 30.65 26.95 -45.10
N ALA A 288 29.35 26.70 -45.27
CA ALA A 288 28.67 26.94 -46.55
C ALA A 288 28.60 28.46 -46.89
N LEU A 289 28.28 29.31 -45.89
CA LEU A 289 28.27 30.74 -46.07
C LEU A 289 29.62 31.33 -46.45
N THR A 290 30.70 30.73 -45.96
CA THR A 290 32.08 31.15 -46.29
C THR A 290 32.64 30.50 -47.58
N GLY A 291 31.86 29.72 -48.29
CA GLY A 291 32.22 29.05 -49.52
C GLY A 291 33.17 27.83 -49.36
N HIS A 292 33.37 27.36 -48.13
CA HIS A 292 34.27 26.25 -47.82
C HIS A 292 33.56 24.90 -47.71
N ALA A 293 32.27 24.82 -47.92
CA ALA A 293 31.51 23.56 -47.85
C ALA A 293 31.31 22.96 -49.26
N SER A 294 31.74 21.71 -49.46
CA SER A 294 31.32 20.95 -50.61
C SER A 294 30.05 20.13 -50.32
N MET A 295 29.29 19.85 -51.36
CA MET A 295 28.05 19.05 -51.24
C MET A 295 28.36 17.65 -50.67
N TRP A 296 29.47 16.98 -51.04
CA TRP A 296 29.87 15.68 -50.51
C TRP A 296 30.19 15.74 -49.01
N LEU A 297 30.83 16.82 -48.57
CA LEU A 297 31.16 16.99 -47.16
C LEU A 297 29.89 17.20 -46.31
N ALA A 298 28.91 17.91 -46.84
CA ALA A 298 27.61 18.09 -46.14
C ALA A 298 26.84 16.78 -46.00
N VAL A 299 26.83 15.94 -47.06
CA VAL A 299 26.19 14.61 -47.03
C VAL A 299 26.90 13.67 -46.05
N LEU A 300 28.23 13.63 -46.07
CA LEU A 300 29.01 12.81 -45.12
C LEU A 300 28.80 13.24 -43.68
N ALA A 301 28.71 14.54 -43.42
CA ALA A 301 28.43 15.05 -42.09
C ALA A 301 27.05 14.67 -41.58
N ASP A 302 25.99 14.77 -42.40
CA ASP A 302 24.63 14.41 -42.02
C ASP A 302 24.52 12.91 -41.74
N MET A 303 25.09 12.06 -42.58
CA MET A 303 25.13 10.61 -42.33
C MET A 303 25.97 10.27 -41.08
N GLY A 304 27.13 10.94 -40.92
CA GLY A 304 27.99 10.73 -39.76
C GLY A 304 27.31 11.12 -38.44
N VAL A 305 26.61 12.25 -38.41
CA VAL A 305 25.82 12.69 -37.25
C VAL A 305 24.75 11.69 -36.92
N SER A 306 24.01 11.20 -37.93
CA SER A 306 22.94 10.21 -37.71
C SER A 306 23.50 8.93 -37.09
N LEU A 307 24.63 8.44 -37.53
CA LEU A 307 25.30 7.27 -36.94
C LEU A 307 25.79 7.53 -35.50
N LEU A 308 26.33 8.71 -35.22
CA LEU A 308 26.79 9.09 -33.88
C LEU A 308 25.60 9.20 -32.90
N VAL A 309 24.48 9.78 -33.31
CA VAL A 309 23.27 9.89 -32.51
C VAL A 309 22.71 8.50 -32.19
N VAL A 310 22.64 7.61 -33.18
CA VAL A 310 22.22 6.22 -32.96
C VAL A 310 23.18 5.49 -32.02
N ALA A 311 24.48 5.59 -32.25
CA ALA A 311 25.50 4.96 -31.40
C ALA A 311 25.43 5.46 -29.94
N ASN A 312 25.22 6.78 -29.74
CA ASN A 312 25.02 7.36 -28.41
C ASN A 312 23.71 6.85 -27.75
N GLY A 313 22.63 6.73 -28.52
CA GLY A 313 21.36 6.16 -28.04
C GLY A 313 21.49 4.68 -27.63
N LEU A 314 22.26 3.88 -28.37
CA LEU A 314 22.49 2.47 -28.03
C LEU A 314 23.23 2.27 -26.70
N ARG A 315 23.89 3.26 -26.14
CA ARG A 315 24.49 3.21 -24.80
C ARG A 315 23.44 2.99 -23.70
N LEU A 316 22.17 3.40 -23.91
CA LEU A 316 21.10 3.16 -22.97
C LEU A 316 20.75 1.67 -22.87
N ARG A 317 20.89 0.90 -23.94
CA ARG A 317 20.64 -0.55 -23.96
C ARG A 317 21.56 -1.35 -23.04
N ARG A 318 22.77 -0.82 -22.74
CA ARG A 318 23.76 -1.48 -21.86
C ARG A 318 23.52 -1.18 -20.37
N TRP A 319 22.51 -0.41 -20.05
CA TRP A 319 22.18 -0.13 -18.66
C TRP A 319 21.52 -1.36 -18.02
N LYS A 320 22.13 -1.86 -16.95
CA LYS A 320 21.70 -3.06 -16.21
C LYS A 320 21.21 -2.64 -14.85
N GLY A 321 20.35 -1.68 -14.61
CA GLY A 321 19.93 -1.30 -13.28
C GLY A 321 21.07 -1.11 -12.25
N GLN A 322 20.85 -0.50 -11.13
CA GLN A 322 21.78 -0.63 -10.00
C GLN A 322 21.48 -1.97 -9.34
N GLU A 323 22.30 -2.99 -9.62
CA GLU A 323 22.35 -4.18 -8.79
C GLU A 323 22.78 -3.72 -7.40
N ALA A 324 21.83 -3.76 -6.42
CA ALA A 324 22.12 -3.52 -5.02
C ALA A 324 22.77 -4.75 -4.40
#